data_6c19a7ec9f2880bb1beb98a9798c580d
#
_entry.id   6c19a7ec9f2880bb1beb98a9798c580d
#
_cell.length_a   1.000
_cell.length_b   1.000
_cell.length_c   1.000
_cell.angle_alpha   90.00
_cell.angle_beta   90.00
_cell.angle_gamma   90.00
#
_symmetry.space_group_name_H-M   'P 1'
#
loop_
_entity.id
_entity.type
_entity.pdbx_description
1 polymer ?
#
loop_
_entity_poly.entity_id
_entity_poly.type
_entity_poly.pdbx_seq_one_letter_code
_entity_poly.pdbx_strand_id
1 'polypeptide(L)'
;MKRRSFLKTLGIAAGIATAASPIVPGPAIAQNKFKWKMVTLWPRNFPGLGTASQRIANAVEEMSDGRLIIKVYGAGELVPAYEAFDAVREGIAECMHEAPYIWVAKHPAMAFFCGMPGGLTPLEHNAWIYNGGGQKLWDELYSNYGLKGFL
;
A
#
# COMPACT_ATOMS: atom_id res chain seq x y z
N MET A 1 -53.74 -30.75 46.67
CA MET A 1 -53.09 -29.56 46.06
C MET A 1 -53.81 -29.17 44.76
N LYS A 2 -54.43 -27.97 44.70
CA LYS A 2 -55.37 -27.60 43.64
C LYS A 2 -54.66 -27.07 42.41
N ARG A 3 -54.76 -27.74 41.26
CA ARG A 3 -54.18 -27.42 39.99
C ARG A 3 -54.44 -25.97 39.45
N ARG A 4 -55.37 -25.24 40.08
CA ARG A 4 -55.75 -23.88 39.68
C ARG A 4 -54.83 -22.76 40.21
N SER A 5 -53.96 -23.03 41.18
CA SER A 5 -53.04 -22.03 41.74
C SER A 5 -51.75 -21.94 40.94
N PHE A 6 -51.39 -22.99 40.21
CA PHE A 6 -50.17 -23.01 39.40
C PHE A 6 -50.28 -22.12 38.14
N LEU A 7 -51.49 -22.01 37.56
CA LEU A 7 -51.71 -21.21 36.37
C LEU A 7 -51.81 -19.70 36.63
N LYS A 8 -52.02 -19.29 37.87
CA LYS A 8 -52.07 -17.85 38.21
C LYS A 8 -50.69 -17.24 38.47
N THR A 9 -49.67 -18.07 38.71
CA THR A 9 -48.30 -17.59 38.93
C THR A 9 -47.49 -17.48 37.61
N LEU A 10 -47.95 -18.14 36.53
CA LEU A 10 -47.33 -18.09 35.21
C LEU A 10 -47.77 -16.88 34.36
N GLY A 11 -48.81 -16.15 34.80
CA GLY A 11 -49.43 -15.07 34.01
C GLY A 11 -48.81 -13.69 34.22
N ILE A 12 -47.84 -13.50 35.13
CA ILE A 12 -47.28 -12.16 35.44
C ILE A 12 -45.80 -12.04 35.07
N ALA A 13 -45.15 -13.12 34.59
CA ALA A 13 -43.76 -13.08 34.18
C ALA A 13 -43.56 -12.90 32.62
N ALA A 14 -44.65 -12.64 31.90
CA ALA A 14 -44.60 -12.55 30.42
C ALA A 14 -44.62 -11.11 29.88
N GLY A 15 -44.24 -10.15 30.66
CA GLY A 15 -44.50 -8.73 30.35
C GLY A 15 -43.29 -7.81 30.30
N ILE A 16 -42.03 -8.23 30.21
CA ILE A 16 -40.88 -7.37 29.80
C ILE A 16 -39.81 -8.28 29.18
N ALA A 17 -40.11 -8.91 28.05
CA ALA A 17 -39.08 -9.30 27.13
C ALA A 17 -38.89 -8.10 26.18
N THR A 18 -38.10 -7.12 26.60
CA THR A 18 -37.47 -6.22 25.63
C THR A 18 -36.77 -7.11 24.64
N ALA A 19 -37.21 -7.04 23.37
CA ALA A 19 -36.61 -7.71 22.23
C ALA A 19 -35.18 -7.18 22.07
N ALA A 20 -34.24 -7.71 22.80
CA ALA A 20 -32.85 -7.69 22.42
C ALA A 20 -32.77 -8.57 21.18
N SER A 21 -32.93 -7.96 20.01
CA SER A 21 -32.60 -8.62 18.74
C SER A 21 -31.20 -9.16 18.91
N PRO A 22 -30.98 -10.48 18.76
CA PRO A 22 -29.61 -10.98 18.72
C PRO A 22 -28.92 -10.27 17.58
N ILE A 23 -27.93 -9.44 17.89
CA ILE A 23 -26.99 -8.93 16.90
C ILE A 23 -26.29 -10.18 16.39
N VAL A 24 -26.84 -10.78 15.33
CA VAL A 24 -26.16 -11.85 14.61
C VAL A 24 -24.92 -11.18 14.01
N PRO A 25 -23.71 -11.55 14.46
CA PRO A 25 -22.50 -11.03 13.81
C PRO A 25 -22.62 -11.43 12.34
N GLY A 26 -22.65 -10.43 11.46
CA GLY A 26 -22.59 -10.69 10.02
C GLY A 26 -21.38 -11.59 9.75
N PRO A 27 -21.42 -12.45 8.71
CA PRO A 27 -20.30 -13.30 8.37
C PRO A 27 -19.06 -12.42 8.26
N ALA A 28 -18.05 -12.71 9.07
CA ALA A 28 -16.76 -12.07 8.95
C ALA A 28 -16.20 -12.44 7.58
N ILE A 29 -16.41 -11.56 6.59
CA ILE A 29 -15.76 -11.70 5.28
C ILE A 29 -14.28 -11.57 5.60
N ALA A 30 -13.57 -12.68 5.56
CA ALA A 30 -12.12 -12.70 5.69
C ALA A 30 -11.55 -11.82 4.57
N GLN A 31 -11.22 -10.57 4.89
CA GLN A 31 -10.59 -9.69 3.93
C GLN A 31 -9.21 -10.25 3.63
N ASN A 32 -8.95 -10.56 2.35
CA ASN A 32 -7.63 -11.00 1.93
C ASN A 32 -6.62 -9.91 2.27
N LYS A 33 -5.66 -10.23 3.14
CA LYS A 33 -4.57 -9.33 3.52
C LYS A 33 -3.37 -9.61 2.65
N PHE A 34 -2.85 -8.56 2.03
CA PHE A 34 -1.63 -8.59 1.24
C PHE A 34 -0.48 -8.02 2.07
N LYS A 35 0.68 -8.64 1.98
CA LYS A 35 1.91 -8.17 2.63
C LYS A 35 2.96 -7.98 1.56
N TRP A 36 3.37 -6.75 1.36
CA TRP A 36 4.41 -6.38 0.41
C TRP A 36 5.70 -5.98 1.12
N LYS A 37 6.80 -6.19 0.45
CA LYS A 37 8.11 -5.69 0.81
C LYS A 37 8.45 -4.55 -0.12
N MET A 38 8.82 -3.41 0.44
CA MET A 38 9.34 -2.27 -0.29
C MET A 38 10.82 -2.13 0.03
N VAL A 39 11.67 -2.18 -0.98
CA VAL A 39 13.10 -1.88 -0.85
C VAL A 39 13.35 -0.43 -1.24
N THR A 40 14.32 0.22 -0.58
CA THR A 40 14.69 1.60 -0.90
C THR A 40 16.20 1.73 -1.09
N LEU A 41 16.61 2.74 -1.87
CA LEU A 41 18.02 3.13 -1.97
C LEU A 41 18.48 3.99 -0.79
N TRP A 42 17.56 4.44 0.05
CA TRP A 42 17.83 5.35 1.15
C TRP A 42 17.96 4.58 2.46
N PRO A 43 18.87 4.99 3.35
CA PRO A 43 18.87 4.47 4.72
C PRO A 43 17.51 4.69 5.38
N ARG A 44 17.12 3.79 6.27
CA ARG A 44 15.93 3.97 7.10
C ARG A 44 16.01 5.31 7.85
N ASN A 45 14.93 6.06 7.87
CA ASN A 45 14.84 7.39 8.51
C ASN A 45 15.71 8.49 7.87
N PHE A 46 16.29 8.27 6.70
CA PHE A 46 16.95 9.35 5.98
C PHE A 46 15.96 10.49 5.73
N PRO A 47 16.29 11.75 6.13
CA PRO A 47 15.37 12.87 6.02
C PRO A 47 14.85 13.08 4.60
N GLY A 48 13.54 13.22 4.45
CA GLY A 48 12.89 13.34 3.15
C GLY A 48 12.67 11.96 2.50
N LEU A 49 13.66 11.41 1.83
CA LEU A 49 13.52 10.23 0.99
C LEU A 49 13.27 8.93 1.77
N GLY A 50 14.04 8.65 2.82
CA GLY A 50 13.83 7.46 3.65
C GLY A 50 12.54 7.53 4.44
N THR A 51 12.20 8.70 5.00
CA THR A 51 10.93 8.90 5.71
C THR A 51 9.72 8.92 4.79
N ALA A 52 9.88 9.30 3.50
CA ALA A 52 8.80 9.27 2.52
C ALA A 52 8.33 7.84 2.25
N SER A 53 9.25 6.88 2.12
CA SER A 53 8.90 5.47 1.94
C SER A 53 7.98 4.95 3.05
N GLN A 54 8.29 5.28 4.31
CA GLN A 54 7.47 4.87 5.45
C GLN A 54 6.11 5.58 5.46
N ARG A 55 6.06 6.86 5.09
CA ARG A 55 4.78 7.60 4.97
C ARG A 55 3.88 7.01 3.90
N ILE A 56 4.45 6.62 2.75
CA ILE A 56 3.70 5.94 1.68
C ILE A 56 3.13 4.61 2.21
N ALA A 57 3.96 3.80 2.87
CA ALA A 57 3.52 2.53 3.43
C ALA A 57 2.36 2.69 4.43
N ASN A 58 2.49 3.65 5.36
CA ASN A 58 1.44 3.94 6.35
C ASN A 58 0.15 4.44 5.69
N ALA A 59 0.24 5.34 4.71
CA ALA A 59 -0.92 5.86 3.99
C ALA A 59 -1.65 4.74 3.21
N VAL A 60 -0.91 3.83 2.58
CA VAL A 60 -1.50 2.68 1.87
C VAL A 60 -2.20 1.73 2.84
N GLU A 61 -1.62 1.47 4.00
CA GLU A 61 -2.24 0.64 5.03
C GLU A 61 -3.54 1.29 5.53
N GLU A 62 -3.54 2.58 5.83
CA GLU A 62 -4.71 3.34 6.26
C GLU A 62 -5.80 3.36 5.17
N MET A 63 -5.46 3.74 3.94
CA MET A 63 -6.42 3.79 2.82
C MET A 63 -7.00 2.42 2.45
N SER A 64 -6.27 1.34 2.72
CA SER A 64 -6.72 -0.03 2.43
C SER A 64 -7.46 -0.69 3.60
N ASP A 65 -7.67 0.01 4.71
CA ASP A 65 -8.21 -0.56 5.96
C ASP A 65 -7.42 -1.81 6.41
N GLY A 66 -6.08 -1.71 6.37
CA GLY A 66 -5.15 -2.78 6.75
C GLY A 66 -5.15 -4.00 5.81
N ARG A 67 -5.76 -3.89 4.62
CA ARG A 67 -5.74 -4.98 3.63
C ARG A 67 -4.40 -5.11 2.91
N LEU A 68 -3.69 -4.00 2.69
CA LEU A 68 -2.35 -3.99 2.11
C LEU A 68 -1.37 -3.39 3.11
N ILE A 69 -0.46 -4.23 3.61
CA ILE A 69 0.59 -3.84 4.55
C ILE A 69 1.92 -3.87 3.80
N ILE A 70 2.62 -2.75 3.78
CA ILE A 70 3.92 -2.63 3.12
C ILE A 70 5.01 -2.53 4.20
N LYS A 71 5.90 -3.52 4.24
CA LYS A 71 7.08 -3.48 5.08
C LYS A 71 8.23 -2.83 4.33
N VAL A 72 8.70 -1.68 4.82
CA VAL A 72 9.82 -0.95 4.23
C VAL A 72 11.15 -1.51 4.73
N TYR A 73 12.07 -1.73 3.80
CA TYR A 73 13.45 -2.12 4.04
C TYR A 73 14.37 -1.01 3.52
N GLY A 74 15.15 -0.42 4.41
CA GLY A 74 16.16 0.57 4.05
C GLY A 74 17.30 -0.03 3.22
N ALA A 75 18.14 0.85 2.67
CA ALA A 75 19.30 0.46 1.89
C ALA A 75 20.17 -0.57 2.63
N GLY A 76 20.42 -1.72 1.99
CA GLY A 76 21.24 -2.80 2.55
C GLY A 76 20.53 -3.71 3.57
N GLU A 77 19.25 -3.49 3.90
CA GLU A 77 18.55 -4.33 4.87
C GLU A 77 18.01 -5.66 4.27
N LEU A 78 17.54 -5.64 3.04
CA LEU A 78 17.04 -6.83 2.34
C LEU A 78 17.96 -7.22 1.19
N VAL A 79 18.35 -6.23 0.40
CA VAL A 79 19.28 -6.34 -0.72
C VAL A 79 20.25 -5.16 -0.70
N PRO A 80 21.44 -5.24 -1.33
CA PRO A 80 22.29 -4.08 -1.57
C PRO A 80 21.51 -2.97 -2.25
N ALA A 81 21.79 -1.71 -1.90
CA ALA A 81 21.00 -0.56 -2.38
C ALA A 81 20.84 -0.53 -3.90
N TYR A 82 21.92 -0.74 -4.64
CA TYR A 82 21.94 -0.73 -6.11
C TYR A 82 21.42 -2.00 -6.78
N GLU A 83 20.90 -2.94 -6.02
CA GLU A 83 20.21 -4.15 -6.51
C GLU A 83 18.67 -4.05 -6.35
N ALA A 84 18.16 -2.95 -5.82
CA ALA A 84 16.72 -2.78 -5.57
C ALA A 84 15.87 -2.98 -6.84
N PHE A 85 16.30 -2.49 -7.98
CA PHE A 85 15.62 -2.65 -9.27
C PHE A 85 15.52 -4.13 -9.68
N ASP A 86 16.63 -4.85 -9.59
CA ASP A 86 16.66 -6.26 -9.94
C ASP A 86 15.89 -7.11 -8.93
N ALA A 87 15.94 -6.75 -7.65
CA ALA A 87 15.17 -7.42 -6.60
C ALA A 87 13.65 -7.37 -6.85
N VAL A 88 13.13 -6.27 -7.39
CA VAL A 88 11.70 -6.19 -7.75
C VAL A 88 11.43 -6.97 -9.04
N ARG A 89 12.28 -6.88 -10.04
CA ARG A 89 12.17 -7.69 -11.27
C ARG A 89 12.14 -9.20 -10.98
N GLU A 90 12.92 -9.65 -10.02
CA GLU A 90 13.05 -11.05 -9.64
C GLU A 90 12.00 -11.50 -8.61
N GLY A 91 11.14 -10.60 -8.13
CA GLY A 91 10.10 -10.90 -7.16
C GLY A 91 10.59 -11.10 -5.73
N ILE A 92 11.82 -10.66 -5.41
CA ILE A 92 12.35 -10.66 -4.03
C ILE A 92 11.60 -9.62 -3.18
N ALA A 93 11.23 -8.51 -3.80
CA ALA A 93 10.36 -7.47 -3.24
C ALA A 93 9.24 -7.13 -4.24
N GLU A 94 8.11 -6.67 -3.73
CA GLU A 94 6.95 -6.31 -4.55
C GLU A 94 7.02 -4.88 -5.09
N CYS A 95 7.76 -3.99 -4.42
CA CYS A 95 7.95 -2.62 -4.88
C CYS A 95 9.27 -2.02 -4.37
N MET A 96 9.67 -0.92 -4.98
CA MET A 96 10.83 -0.13 -4.56
C MET A 96 10.49 1.35 -4.51
N HIS A 97 11.17 2.08 -3.64
CA HIS A 97 11.15 3.54 -3.62
C HIS A 97 12.55 4.05 -3.93
N GLU A 98 12.68 4.71 -5.08
CA GLU A 98 13.98 5.05 -5.64
C GLU A 98 13.89 6.24 -6.61
N ALA A 99 14.99 6.62 -7.21
CA ALA A 99 15.02 7.64 -8.26
C ALA A 99 15.49 7.02 -9.59
N PRO A 100 14.68 7.08 -10.65
CA PRO A 100 14.96 6.41 -11.92
C PRO A 100 16.31 6.72 -12.55
N TYR A 101 16.88 7.91 -12.33
CA TYR A 101 18.18 8.29 -12.88
C TYR A 101 19.33 7.37 -12.42
N ILE A 102 19.16 6.64 -11.34
CA ILE A 102 20.17 5.70 -10.83
C ILE A 102 20.38 4.54 -11.80
N TRP A 103 19.35 4.22 -12.59
CA TRP A 103 19.35 3.09 -13.52
C TRP A 103 19.70 3.46 -14.97
N VAL A 104 20.33 4.60 -15.19
CA VAL A 104 20.76 5.03 -16.55
C VAL A 104 21.67 4.03 -17.26
N ALA A 105 22.41 3.23 -16.49
CA ALA A 105 23.20 2.13 -17.03
C ALA A 105 22.34 1.01 -17.63
N LYS A 106 21.10 0.83 -17.19
CA LYS A 106 20.14 -0.11 -17.77
C LYS A 106 19.47 0.49 -19.02
N HIS A 107 19.08 1.75 -18.94
CA HIS A 107 18.57 2.50 -20.09
C HIS A 107 18.69 4.02 -19.86
N PRO A 108 19.31 4.78 -20.78
CA PRO A 108 19.56 6.21 -20.57
C PRO A 108 18.27 7.04 -20.42
N ALA A 109 17.16 6.62 -21.02
CA ALA A 109 15.88 7.33 -20.88
C ALA A 109 15.31 7.34 -19.45
N MET A 110 15.81 6.49 -18.55
CA MET A 110 15.34 6.48 -17.16
C MET A 110 15.58 7.81 -16.44
N ALA A 111 16.61 8.55 -16.82
CA ALA A 111 16.89 9.87 -16.25
C ALA A 111 15.74 10.88 -16.45
N PHE A 112 15.01 10.79 -17.56
CA PHE A 112 13.93 11.73 -17.89
C PHE A 112 12.74 11.65 -16.93
N PHE A 113 12.52 10.53 -16.26
CA PHE A 113 11.40 10.34 -15.33
C PHE A 113 11.68 10.79 -13.90
N CYS A 114 12.85 11.35 -13.64
CA CYS A 114 13.18 11.94 -12.34
C CYS A 114 13.51 13.41 -12.44
N GLY A 115 14.26 13.80 -13.48
CA GLY A 115 14.64 15.18 -13.73
C GLY A 115 15.99 15.28 -14.44
N MET A 116 16.11 16.28 -15.28
CA MET A 116 17.31 16.56 -16.06
C MET A 116 17.89 17.92 -15.65
N PRO A 117 19.21 18.07 -15.50
CA PRO A 117 19.81 19.38 -15.30
C PRO A 117 19.42 20.36 -16.42
N GLY A 118 18.89 21.54 -16.05
CA GLY A 118 18.39 22.52 -17.02
C GLY A 118 17.07 22.16 -17.71
N GLY A 119 16.41 21.07 -17.29
CA GLY A 119 15.09 20.65 -17.79
C GLY A 119 13.91 21.33 -17.08
N LEU A 120 12.82 20.61 -16.98
CA LEU A 120 11.58 21.08 -16.36
C LEU A 120 11.74 21.34 -14.85
N THR A 121 11.06 22.36 -14.36
CA THR A 121 10.88 22.54 -12.91
C THR A 121 10.07 21.37 -12.32
N PRO A 122 10.09 21.11 -11.00
CA PRO A 122 9.32 20.04 -10.39
C PRO A 122 7.83 20.08 -10.73
N LEU A 123 7.24 21.27 -10.79
CA LEU A 123 5.83 21.45 -11.12
C LEU A 123 5.54 21.10 -12.59
N GLU A 124 6.37 21.57 -13.49
CA GLU A 124 6.28 21.25 -14.93
C GLU A 124 6.52 19.76 -15.18
N HIS A 125 7.47 19.16 -14.46
CA HIS A 125 7.75 17.73 -14.55
C HIS A 125 6.53 16.90 -14.12
N ASN A 126 5.90 17.23 -12.98
CA ASN A 126 4.67 16.62 -12.55
C ASN A 126 3.54 16.78 -13.58
N ALA A 127 3.38 17.98 -14.13
CA ALA A 127 2.40 18.24 -15.18
C ALA A 127 2.67 17.42 -16.44
N TRP A 128 3.92 17.27 -16.84
CA TRP A 128 4.32 16.41 -17.96
C TRP A 128 4.01 14.94 -17.68
N ILE A 129 4.36 14.42 -16.52
CA ILE A 129 4.07 13.02 -16.16
C ILE A 129 2.57 12.76 -16.22
N TYR A 130 1.75 13.57 -15.53
CA TYR A 130 0.32 13.29 -15.38
C TYR A 130 -0.52 13.70 -16.59
N ASN A 131 -0.14 14.76 -17.31
CA ASN A 131 -0.98 15.35 -18.36
C ASN A 131 -0.28 15.45 -19.72
N GLY A 132 1.06 15.42 -19.75
CA GLY A 132 1.86 15.61 -20.95
C GLY A 132 2.30 14.31 -21.64
N GLY A 133 1.77 13.16 -21.21
CA GLY A 133 2.10 11.85 -21.76
C GLY A 133 3.36 11.18 -21.16
N GLY A 134 4.01 11.81 -20.18
CA GLY A 134 5.20 11.26 -19.52
C GLY A 134 4.96 9.90 -18.88
N GLN A 135 3.79 9.71 -18.22
CA GLN A 135 3.44 8.42 -17.62
C GLN A 135 3.35 7.30 -18.67
N LYS A 136 2.80 7.58 -19.85
CA LYS A 136 2.73 6.59 -20.94
C LYS A 136 4.13 6.15 -21.41
N LEU A 137 5.04 7.10 -21.57
CA LEU A 137 6.43 6.81 -21.95
C LEU A 137 7.16 6.03 -20.85
N TRP A 138 6.91 6.36 -19.60
CA TRP A 138 7.47 5.64 -18.46
C TRP A 138 6.96 4.20 -18.40
N ASP A 139 5.67 4.00 -18.57
CA ASP A 139 5.04 2.67 -18.60
C ASP A 139 5.60 1.83 -19.77
N GLU A 140 5.76 2.41 -20.95
CA GLU A 140 6.33 1.75 -22.11
C GLU A 140 7.78 1.30 -21.83
N LEU A 141 8.62 2.19 -21.28
CA LEU A 141 9.99 1.84 -20.93
C LEU A 141 10.04 0.76 -19.85
N TYR A 142 9.29 0.91 -18.75
CA TYR A 142 9.35 0.01 -17.61
C TYR A 142 8.70 -1.36 -17.89
N SER A 143 7.76 -1.43 -18.84
CA SER A 143 7.15 -2.71 -19.24
C SER A 143 8.18 -3.71 -19.78
N ASN A 144 9.28 -3.23 -20.39
CA ASN A 144 10.39 -4.08 -20.85
C ASN A 144 11.12 -4.80 -19.70
N TYR A 145 10.92 -4.33 -18.48
CA TYR A 145 11.49 -4.90 -17.25
C TYR A 145 10.43 -5.57 -16.37
N GLY A 146 9.16 -5.61 -16.80
CA GLY A 146 8.05 -6.12 -16.01
C GLY A 146 7.67 -5.21 -14.82
N LEU A 147 8.01 -3.92 -14.92
CA LEU A 147 7.79 -2.93 -13.86
C LEU A 147 6.77 -1.88 -14.27
N LYS A 148 6.24 -1.17 -13.28
CA LYS A 148 5.43 0.04 -13.47
C LYS A 148 5.96 1.16 -12.58
N GLY A 149 6.20 2.33 -13.20
CA GLY A 149 6.62 3.54 -12.49
C GLY A 149 5.43 4.37 -12.00
N PHE A 150 5.61 5.01 -10.84
CA PHE A 150 4.71 6.00 -10.26
C PHE A 150 5.54 7.16 -9.72
N LEU A 151 5.01 8.39 -9.88
CA LEU A 151 5.63 9.60 -9.35
C LEU A 151 5.23 9.82 -7.87
#